data_ed49746dc4b645e76313180b9b0a47b9
#
_entry.id   ed49746dc4b645e76313180b9b0a47b9
#
_cell.length_a   1.000
_cell.length_b   1.000
_cell.length_c   1.000
_cell.angle_alpha   90.00
_cell.angle_beta   90.00
_cell.angle_gamma   90.00
#
_symmetry.space_group_name_H-M   'P 1'
#
loop_
_entity.id
_entity.type
_entity.pdbx_description
1 polymer ?
#
loop_
_entity_poly.entity_id
_entity_poly.type
_entity_poly.pdbx_seq_one_letter_code
_entity_poly.pdbx_strand_id
1 'polypeptide(L)'
;MKLSIIVPVYGVEKYLPKCVDSLLAQDISDYEIILVDDGSPDECPQICDAYATKYPNIRVVHQTNAGLSAARNSGIKIAQGDYILFVDSDDYLQPNCLGSLIDQAETDELDVLRFRYQNVRENGETFIPHEGMKTDYNDYSFVLTDGLSFLNERMWVQCYACQFLVRTEIVKQELFTPNIYFEDTDWTPRMLLRAKRVASTDAIVYNYLWREGSITLSQKDVEKQRKQLFDKMYLLHKLNEWGNKQKNRQWFDTMISGLVINIVGMLSANFYAERKDYISKIKDLNILPITTYHVAPRAHKKVKLINWSIDLATILLHITRKR
;
A
#
# COMPACT_ATOMS: atom_id res chain seq x y z
N MET A 1 10.74 -18.14 -16.32
CA MET A 1 9.38 -17.86 -15.78
C MET A 1 9.21 -16.35 -15.73
N LYS A 2 8.14 -15.82 -16.33
CA LYS A 2 7.97 -14.38 -16.47
C LYS A 2 7.40 -13.69 -15.22
N LEU A 3 6.50 -14.37 -14.50
CA LEU A 3 5.75 -13.75 -13.39
C LEU A 3 5.61 -14.67 -12.18
N SER A 4 5.82 -14.14 -10.98
CA SER A 4 5.38 -14.73 -9.71
C SER A 4 4.26 -13.86 -9.12
N ILE A 5 3.08 -14.44 -8.92
CA ILE A 5 1.95 -13.77 -8.25
C ILE A 5 1.96 -14.22 -6.78
N ILE A 6 2.17 -13.29 -5.85
CA ILE A 6 2.24 -13.58 -4.42
C ILE A 6 0.92 -13.17 -3.76
N VAL A 7 0.28 -14.12 -3.12
CA VAL A 7 -1.03 -13.96 -2.46
C VAL A 7 -0.87 -14.28 -0.97
N PRO A 8 -0.77 -13.26 -0.09
CA PRO A 8 -0.82 -13.49 1.35
C PRO A 8 -2.25 -13.85 1.78
N VAL A 9 -2.42 -14.91 2.57
CA VAL A 9 -3.72 -15.48 2.95
C VAL A 9 -3.86 -15.50 4.46
N TYR A 10 -4.93 -14.90 5.00
CA TYR A 10 -5.29 -15.00 6.41
C TYR A 10 -6.77 -14.72 6.67
N GLY A 11 -7.54 -15.74 7.09
CA GLY A 11 -8.93 -15.57 7.52
C GLY A 11 -9.89 -15.07 6.44
N VAL A 12 -9.80 -15.59 5.22
CA VAL A 12 -10.53 -15.10 4.03
C VAL A 12 -11.14 -16.25 3.20
N GLU A 13 -11.50 -17.38 3.83
CA GLU A 13 -12.00 -18.58 3.15
C GLU A 13 -13.12 -18.29 2.15
N LYS A 14 -13.99 -17.32 2.44
CA LYS A 14 -15.11 -16.92 1.57
C LYS A 14 -14.64 -16.29 0.25
N TYR A 15 -13.50 -15.59 0.26
CA TYR A 15 -13.04 -14.75 -0.85
C TYR A 15 -11.89 -15.39 -1.65
N LEU A 16 -11.07 -16.21 -0.97
CA LEU A 16 -9.89 -16.85 -1.55
C LEU A 16 -10.15 -17.60 -2.87
N PRO A 17 -11.25 -18.39 -3.02
CA PRO A 17 -11.51 -19.04 -4.30
C PRO A 17 -11.67 -18.07 -5.46
N LYS A 18 -12.42 -16.98 -5.27
CA LYS A 18 -12.60 -15.96 -6.32
C LYS A 18 -11.29 -15.28 -6.69
N CYS A 19 -10.44 -14.99 -5.70
CA CYS A 19 -9.11 -14.48 -5.92
C CYS A 19 -8.30 -15.42 -6.82
N VAL A 20 -8.09 -16.66 -6.39
CA VAL A 20 -7.26 -17.64 -7.10
C VAL A 20 -7.81 -17.97 -8.51
N ASP A 21 -9.12 -18.12 -8.64
CA ASP A 21 -9.76 -18.37 -9.94
C ASP A 21 -9.51 -17.21 -10.92
N SER A 22 -9.50 -15.97 -10.45
CA SER A 22 -9.18 -14.79 -11.27
C SER A 22 -7.73 -14.79 -11.78
N LEU A 23 -6.80 -15.35 -10.99
CA LEU A 23 -5.40 -15.49 -11.36
C LEU A 23 -5.18 -16.63 -12.37
N LEU A 24 -5.95 -17.69 -12.24
CA LEU A 24 -5.93 -18.83 -13.18
C LEU A 24 -6.58 -18.51 -14.53
N ALA A 25 -7.47 -17.52 -14.56
CA ALA A 25 -8.18 -17.08 -15.77
C ALA A 25 -7.38 -16.03 -16.60
N GLN A 26 -6.09 -15.87 -16.33
CA GLN A 26 -5.27 -14.90 -17.06
C GLN A 26 -4.71 -15.48 -18.37
N ASP A 27 -4.43 -14.58 -19.32
CA ASP A 27 -3.94 -14.86 -20.68
C ASP A 27 -2.41 -15.04 -20.75
N ILE A 28 -1.80 -15.64 -19.72
CA ILE A 28 -0.36 -15.95 -19.63
C ILE A 28 -0.13 -17.41 -19.31
N SER A 29 0.97 -17.98 -19.81
CA SER A 29 1.31 -19.40 -19.62
C SER A 29 2.57 -19.64 -18.77
N ASP A 30 3.46 -18.67 -18.66
CA ASP A 30 4.76 -18.81 -17.97
C ASP A 30 4.77 -18.03 -16.64
N TYR A 31 3.95 -18.50 -15.68
CA TYR A 31 3.79 -17.86 -14.36
C TYR A 31 3.57 -18.88 -13.26
N GLU A 32 3.83 -18.45 -12.03
CA GLU A 32 3.47 -19.17 -10.81
C GLU A 32 2.58 -18.32 -9.91
N ILE A 33 1.74 -18.99 -9.11
CA ILE A 33 0.98 -18.40 -8.02
C ILE A 33 1.56 -18.95 -6.71
N ILE A 34 1.92 -18.07 -5.80
CA ILE A 34 2.46 -18.43 -4.48
C ILE A 34 1.43 -18.00 -3.43
N LEU A 35 0.66 -18.98 -2.93
CA LEU A 35 -0.26 -18.78 -1.82
C LEU A 35 0.52 -18.90 -0.51
N VAL A 36 0.53 -17.83 0.28
CA VAL A 36 1.22 -17.83 1.59
C VAL A 36 0.17 -17.77 2.70
N ASP A 37 -0.18 -18.94 3.23
CA ASP A 37 -1.06 -19.05 4.39
C ASP A 37 -0.31 -18.64 5.65
N ASP A 38 -0.71 -17.52 6.22
CA ASP A 38 -0.11 -16.92 7.42
C ASP A 38 -0.79 -17.43 8.71
N GLY A 39 -1.01 -18.76 8.79
CA GLY A 39 -1.60 -19.41 9.93
C GLY A 39 -3.09 -19.07 10.10
N SER A 40 -3.85 -19.17 9.00
CA SER A 40 -5.28 -18.88 8.98
C SER A 40 -6.05 -19.77 9.95
N PRO A 41 -7.01 -19.21 10.72
CA PRO A 41 -7.82 -19.98 11.67
C PRO A 41 -9.07 -20.66 11.04
N ASP A 42 -9.32 -20.41 9.76
CA ASP A 42 -10.46 -20.89 8.96
C ASP A 42 -10.02 -21.98 7.96
N GLU A 43 -10.83 -22.27 6.93
CA GLU A 43 -10.56 -23.31 5.92
C GLU A 43 -9.53 -22.88 4.84
N CYS A 44 -8.91 -21.69 4.96
CA CYS A 44 -7.91 -21.22 3.99
C CYS A 44 -6.76 -22.21 3.74
N PRO A 45 -6.14 -22.87 4.78
CA PRO A 45 -5.08 -23.83 4.55
C PRO A 45 -5.49 -24.96 3.62
N GLN A 46 -6.69 -25.56 3.85
CA GLN A 46 -7.23 -26.67 3.05
C GLN A 46 -7.56 -26.21 1.62
N ILE A 47 -8.07 -24.99 1.46
CA ILE A 47 -8.35 -24.39 0.16
C ILE A 47 -7.04 -24.22 -0.63
N CYS A 48 -5.98 -23.67 0.00
CA CYS A 48 -4.67 -23.51 -0.62
C CYS A 48 -4.11 -24.85 -1.13
N ASP A 49 -4.14 -25.90 -0.29
CA ASP A 49 -3.65 -27.23 -0.64
C ASP A 49 -4.45 -27.88 -1.77
N ALA A 50 -5.77 -27.69 -1.78
CA ALA A 50 -6.63 -28.18 -2.85
C ALA A 50 -6.28 -27.54 -4.21
N TYR A 51 -6.02 -26.22 -4.23
CA TYR A 51 -5.59 -25.53 -5.44
C TYR A 51 -4.19 -26.02 -5.89
N ALA A 52 -3.23 -26.13 -4.99
CA ALA A 52 -1.89 -26.63 -5.34
C ALA A 52 -1.88 -28.08 -5.85
N THR A 53 -2.77 -28.93 -5.32
CA THR A 53 -2.94 -30.30 -5.82
C THR A 53 -3.48 -30.32 -7.25
N LYS A 54 -4.38 -29.39 -7.58
CA LYS A 54 -5.07 -29.35 -8.88
C LYS A 54 -4.25 -28.64 -9.97
N TYR A 55 -3.46 -27.62 -9.60
CA TYR A 55 -2.78 -26.74 -10.54
C TYR A 55 -1.25 -26.74 -10.28
N PRO A 56 -0.44 -27.26 -11.22
CA PRO A 56 1.01 -27.43 -11.01
C PRO A 56 1.79 -26.12 -10.92
N ASN A 57 1.22 -25.00 -11.37
CA ASN A 57 1.80 -23.66 -11.27
C ASN A 57 1.43 -22.94 -9.96
N ILE A 58 0.72 -23.61 -9.04
CA ILE A 58 0.42 -23.07 -7.69
C ILE A 58 1.35 -23.72 -6.67
N ARG A 59 1.97 -22.89 -5.85
CA ARG A 59 2.80 -23.28 -4.71
C ARG A 59 2.22 -22.74 -3.43
N VAL A 60 2.29 -23.50 -2.34
CA VAL A 60 1.79 -23.09 -1.03
C VAL A 60 2.94 -22.99 -0.03
N VAL A 61 2.90 -21.97 0.80
CA VAL A 61 3.74 -21.83 1.99
C VAL A 61 2.82 -21.68 3.20
N HIS A 62 2.88 -22.61 4.15
CA HIS A 62 2.23 -22.45 5.45
C HIS A 62 3.23 -21.93 6.47
N GLN A 63 2.85 -20.90 7.22
CA GLN A 63 3.67 -20.35 8.28
C GLN A 63 2.83 -20.01 9.52
N THR A 64 3.48 -19.91 10.67
CA THR A 64 2.85 -19.33 11.85
C THR A 64 2.55 -17.86 11.58
N ASN A 65 1.37 -17.39 12.02
CA ASN A 65 0.96 -16.00 11.80
C ASN A 65 2.04 -15.00 12.24
N ALA A 66 2.50 -14.23 11.28
CA ALA A 66 3.54 -13.21 11.44
C ALA A 66 3.18 -11.88 10.76
N GLY A 67 1.95 -11.79 10.22
CA GLY A 67 1.37 -10.61 9.60
C GLY A 67 1.69 -10.44 8.11
N LEU A 68 0.96 -9.54 7.46
CA LEU A 68 0.94 -9.33 6.01
C LEU A 68 2.33 -9.14 5.40
N SER A 69 3.17 -8.29 6.01
CA SER A 69 4.56 -8.07 5.57
C SER A 69 5.39 -9.34 5.55
N ALA A 70 5.27 -10.17 6.60
CA ALA A 70 6.01 -11.43 6.70
C ALA A 70 5.52 -12.45 5.67
N ALA A 71 4.21 -12.53 5.44
CA ALA A 71 3.63 -13.38 4.42
C ALA A 71 4.12 -12.99 3.00
N ARG A 72 4.07 -11.70 2.65
CA ARG A 72 4.64 -11.21 1.38
C ARG A 72 6.13 -11.55 1.27
N ASN A 73 6.92 -11.35 2.33
CA ASN A 73 8.34 -11.67 2.34
C ASN A 73 8.62 -13.17 2.16
N SER A 74 7.80 -14.06 2.71
CA SER A 74 7.91 -15.50 2.51
C SER A 74 7.66 -15.88 1.04
N GLY A 75 6.68 -15.24 0.39
CA GLY A 75 6.44 -15.41 -1.04
C GLY A 75 7.61 -14.90 -1.89
N ILE A 76 8.14 -13.69 -1.59
CA ILE A 76 9.30 -13.10 -2.29
C ILE A 76 10.52 -14.04 -2.25
N LYS A 77 10.75 -14.68 -1.12
CA LYS A 77 11.90 -15.57 -0.91
C LYS A 77 11.92 -16.74 -1.88
N ILE A 78 10.76 -17.26 -2.27
CA ILE A 78 10.66 -18.44 -3.15
C ILE A 78 10.25 -18.09 -4.58
N ALA A 79 9.94 -16.83 -4.87
CA ALA A 79 9.56 -16.35 -6.20
C ALA A 79 10.67 -16.57 -7.23
N GLN A 80 10.28 -17.09 -8.41
CA GLN A 80 11.17 -17.48 -9.51
C GLN A 80 10.94 -16.65 -10.80
N GLY A 81 9.83 -15.89 -10.87
CA GLY A 81 9.51 -15.05 -12.01
C GLY A 81 10.44 -13.84 -12.14
N ASP A 82 10.58 -13.32 -13.34
CA ASP A 82 11.34 -12.10 -13.64
C ASP A 82 10.67 -10.86 -13.05
N TYR A 83 9.33 -10.92 -12.91
CA TYR A 83 8.51 -9.92 -12.25
C TYR A 83 7.71 -10.52 -11.10
N ILE A 84 7.35 -9.67 -10.13
CA ILE A 84 6.45 -9.98 -9.01
C ILE A 84 5.22 -9.08 -9.09
N LEU A 85 4.05 -9.67 -8.85
CA LEU A 85 2.78 -9.03 -8.61
C LEU A 85 2.25 -9.47 -7.24
N PHE A 86 1.84 -8.53 -6.38
CA PHE A 86 1.13 -8.83 -5.14
C PHE A 86 -0.37 -8.73 -5.36
N VAL A 87 -1.12 -9.71 -4.86
CA VAL A 87 -2.59 -9.71 -4.89
C VAL A 87 -3.10 -10.06 -3.50
N ASP A 88 -3.88 -9.19 -2.89
CA ASP A 88 -4.50 -9.46 -1.59
C ASP A 88 -5.62 -10.50 -1.76
N SER A 89 -5.69 -11.46 -0.86
CA SER A 89 -6.49 -12.69 -1.02
C SER A 89 -8.01 -12.50 -0.94
N ASP A 90 -8.47 -11.31 -0.58
CA ASP A 90 -9.88 -10.89 -0.64
C ASP A 90 -10.24 -10.09 -1.91
N ASP A 91 -9.25 -9.78 -2.76
CA ASP A 91 -9.40 -9.06 -4.01
C ASP A 91 -9.30 -9.99 -5.23
N TYR A 92 -9.46 -9.46 -6.45
CA TYR A 92 -9.34 -10.24 -7.68
C TYR A 92 -8.93 -9.39 -8.88
N LEU A 93 -8.34 -10.01 -9.90
CA LEU A 93 -7.93 -9.32 -11.12
C LEU A 93 -9.06 -9.26 -12.17
N GLN A 94 -8.95 -8.29 -13.08
CA GLN A 94 -9.71 -8.30 -14.33
C GLN A 94 -9.26 -9.49 -15.19
N PRO A 95 -10.16 -10.10 -15.98
CA PRO A 95 -9.79 -11.21 -16.86
C PRO A 95 -8.84 -10.73 -17.98
N ASN A 96 -7.93 -11.62 -18.40
CA ASN A 96 -7.06 -11.43 -19.57
C ASN A 96 -6.29 -10.09 -19.58
N CYS A 97 -5.74 -9.68 -18.44
CA CYS A 97 -5.03 -8.40 -18.32
C CYS A 97 -3.52 -8.54 -18.10
N LEU A 98 -3.06 -9.71 -17.69
CA LEU A 98 -1.64 -9.88 -17.33
C LEU A 98 -0.74 -10.05 -18.54
N GLY A 99 -1.22 -10.66 -19.64
CA GLY A 99 -0.44 -10.83 -20.87
C GLY A 99 0.07 -9.51 -21.38
N SER A 100 -0.81 -8.55 -21.61
CA SER A 100 -0.46 -7.22 -22.10
C SER A 100 0.45 -6.43 -21.15
N LEU A 101 0.28 -6.58 -19.84
CA LEU A 101 1.15 -5.93 -18.85
C LEU A 101 2.58 -6.46 -18.90
N ILE A 102 2.74 -7.78 -18.98
CA ILE A 102 4.05 -8.42 -19.08
C ILE A 102 4.74 -8.05 -20.38
N ASP A 103 4.02 -8.13 -21.50
CA ASP A 103 4.56 -7.78 -22.82
C ASP A 103 5.02 -6.33 -22.85
N GLN A 104 4.27 -5.41 -22.26
CA GLN A 104 4.68 -4.01 -22.13
C GLN A 104 5.91 -3.86 -21.25
N ALA A 105 5.93 -4.51 -20.08
CA ALA A 105 7.06 -4.43 -19.16
C ALA A 105 8.36 -5.00 -19.77
N GLU A 106 8.26 -6.09 -20.53
CA GLU A 106 9.40 -6.67 -21.24
C GLU A 106 9.85 -5.79 -22.41
N THR A 107 8.93 -5.35 -23.27
CA THR A 107 9.23 -4.53 -24.46
C THR A 107 9.91 -3.21 -24.10
N ASP A 108 9.43 -2.56 -23.03
CA ASP A 108 9.96 -1.28 -22.58
C ASP A 108 11.05 -1.44 -21.52
N GLU A 109 11.49 -2.69 -21.23
CA GLU A 109 12.52 -3.04 -20.23
C GLU A 109 12.25 -2.38 -18.87
N LEU A 110 10.98 -2.39 -18.44
CA LEU A 110 10.57 -1.68 -17.22
C LEU A 110 11.07 -2.40 -15.95
N ASP A 111 11.50 -1.62 -15.00
CA ASP A 111 11.72 -2.06 -13.63
C ASP A 111 10.40 -2.12 -12.86
N VAL A 112 9.49 -1.17 -13.14
CA VAL A 112 8.19 -1.06 -12.50
C VAL A 112 7.15 -0.56 -13.50
N LEU A 113 6.03 -1.27 -13.59
CA LEU A 113 4.82 -0.82 -14.29
C LEU A 113 3.68 -0.66 -13.29
N ARG A 114 3.16 0.58 -13.17
CA ARG A 114 1.99 0.88 -12.36
C ARG A 114 0.72 0.81 -13.20
N PHE A 115 -0.33 0.20 -12.65
CA PHE A 115 -1.65 0.10 -13.28
C PHE A 115 -2.77 0.60 -12.35
N ARG A 116 -4.00 0.72 -12.89
CA ARG A 116 -5.17 1.19 -12.13
C ARG A 116 -5.88 0.05 -11.44
N TYR A 117 -6.59 0.42 -10.36
CA TYR A 117 -7.58 -0.42 -9.69
C TYR A 117 -8.96 0.24 -9.73
N GLN A 118 -9.99 -0.53 -9.47
CA GLN A 118 -11.32 -0.04 -9.19
C GLN A 118 -11.87 -0.62 -7.89
N ASN A 119 -12.77 0.12 -7.24
CA ASN A 119 -13.46 -0.36 -6.05
C ASN A 119 -14.72 -1.10 -6.45
N VAL A 120 -14.95 -2.27 -5.83
CA VAL A 120 -16.07 -3.13 -6.14
C VAL A 120 -16.77 -3.53 -4.83
N ARG A 121 -18.10 -3.51 -4.81
CA ARG A 121 -18.92 -4.05 -3.71
C ARG A 121 -19.08 -5.56 -3.83
N GLU A 122 -19.50 -6.23 -2.77
CA GLU A 122 -19.80 -7.69 -2.81
C GLU A 122 -20.87 -8.06 -3.86
N ASN A 123 -21.76 -7.14 -4.23
CA ASN A 123 -22.75 -7.34 -5.30
C ASN A 123 -22.18 -7.15 -6.73
N GLY A 124 -20.88 -6.85 -6.87
CA GLY A 124 -20.21 -6.63 -8.15
C GLY A 124 -20.30 -5.19 -8.68
N GLU A 125 -20.97 -4.28 -7.99
CA GLU A 125 -21.10 -2.88 -8.40
C GLU A 125 -19.77 -2.13 -8.20
N THR A 126 -19.30 -1.45 -9.23
CA THR A 126 -18.14 -0.54 -9.14
C THR A 126 -18.56 0.83 -8.63
N PHE A 127 -17.76 1.46 -7.77
CA PHE A 127 -18.08 2.75 -7.21
C PHE A 127 -16.84 3.59 -6.86
N ILE A 128 -17.05 4.88 -6.67
CA ILE A 128 -16.01 5.80 -6.16
C ILE A 128 -16.32 6.03 -4.66
N PRO A 129 -15.39 5.74 -3.73
CA PRO A 129 -15.68 5.68 -2.29
C PRO A 129 -16.18 6.96 -1.63
N HIS A 130 -15.96 8.14 -2.17
CA HIS A 130 -16.49 9.42 -1.68
C HIS A 130 -16.59 10.46 -2.80
N GLU A 131 -17.70 11.21 -2.84
CA GLU A 131 -17.85 12.46 -3.61
C GLU A 131 -16.82 13.50 -3.14
N GLY A 132 -15.66 13.52 -3.53
CA GLY A 132 -14.58 14.42 -3.10
C GLY A 132 -13.24 13.76 -2.89
N MET A 133 -13.17 12.44 -2.82
CA MET A 133 -12.02 11.71 -3.28
C MET A 133 -12.19 11.56 -4.80
N LYS A 134 -11.80 12.55 -5.55
CA LYS A 134 -11.33 12.29 -6.90
C LYS A 134 -10.16 11.34 -6.71
N THR A 135 -10.45 10.06 -6.86
CA THR A 135 -9.52 8.96 -6.57
C THR A 135 -8.35 8.94 -7.55
N ASP A 136 -8.30 9.89 -8.47
CA ASP A 136 -7.33 9.91 -9.53
C ASP A 136 -6.73 11.30 -9.75
N TYR A 137 -5.99 11.76 -8.76
CA TYR A 137 -4.97 12.77 -9.01
C TYR A 137 -3.67 12.15 -9.57
N ASN A 138 -3.64 10.82 -9.72
CA ASN A 138 -2.52 10.13 -10.32
C ASN A 138 -2.64 10.21 -11.85
N ASP A 139 -1.58 10.59 -12.47
CA ASP A 139 -1.44 10.51 -13.93
C ASP A 139 -0.97 9.09 -14.29
N TYR A 140 -1.80 8.35 -15.01
CA TYR A 140 -1.52 7.00 -15.49
C TYR A 140 -1.10 6.97 -16.97
N SER A 141 -0.90 8.13 -17.59
CA SER A 141 -0.34 8.17 -18.94
C SER A 141 1.03 7.50 -18.96
N PHE A 142 1.31 6.78 -20.05
CA PHE A 142 2.60 6.14 -20.23
C PHE A 142 3.69 7.19 -20.45
N VAL A 143 4.55 7.36 -19.48
CA VAL A 143 5.77 8.17 -19.58
C VAL A 143 6.87 7.43 -18.85
N LEU A 144 7.94 7.11 -19.55
CA LEU A 144 9.10 6.46 -18.99
C LEU A 144 9.94 7.45 -18.18
N THR A 145 10.19 7.12 -16.91
CA THR A 145 10.97 7.97 -15.99
C THR A 145 11.72 7.12 -14.97
N ASP A 146 12.56 7.74 -14.13
CA ASP A 146 13.13 7.08 -12.95
C ASP A 146 12.15 7.14 -11.75
N GLY A 147 12.42 6.31 -10.72
CA GLY A 147 11.49 6.18 -9.60
C GLY A 147 11.35 7.45 -8.74
N LEU A 148 12.38 8.29 -8.62
CA LEU A 148 12.28 9.56 -7.88
C LEU A 148 11.40 10.57 -8.63
N SER A 149 11.61 10.70 -9.93
CA SER A 149 10.77 11.54 -10.80
C SER A 149 9.34 11.02 -10.82
N PHE A 150 9.15 9.69 -10.88
CA PHE A 150 7.83 9.06 -10.80
C PHE A 150 7.10 9.40 -9.50
N LEU A 151 7.76 9.31 -8.34
CA LEU A 151 7.20 9.72 -7.05
C LEU A 151 6.75 11.18 -7.07
N ASN A 152 7.59 12.09 -7.54
CA ASN A 152 7.32 13.53 -7.47
C ASN A 152 6.29 14.02 -8.50
N GLU A 153 6.19 13.40 -9.67
CA GLU A 153 5.43 13.91 -10.81
C GLU A 153 4.18 13.09 -11.13
N ARG A 154 4.19 11.79 -10.78
CA ARG A 154 3.17 10.83 -11.20
C ARG A 154 2.42 10.15 -10.06
N MET A 155 3.00 10.13 -8.86
CA MET A 155 2.37 9.56 -7.68
C MET A 155 1.87 10.64 -6.74
N TRP A 156 0.66 10.43 -6.27
CA TRP A 156 0.17 11.19 -5.13
C TRP A 156 0.48 10.44 -3.83
N VAL A 157 -0.47 10.31 -2.93
CA VAL A 157 -0.27 9.71 -1.60
C VAL A 157 -0.61 8.23 -1.52
N GLN A 158 -0.98 7.59 -2.62
CA GLN A 158 -1.39 6.18 -2.65
C GLN A 158 -0.18 5.28 -2.88
N CYS A 159 0.06 4.36 -1.95
CA CYS A 159 1.21 3.45 -1.95
C CYS A 159 0.75 1.99 -1.84
N TYR A 160 -0.18 1.53 -2.69
CA TYR A 160 -0.68 0.16 -2.61
C TYR A 160 0.25 -0.79 -3.39
N ALA A 161 0.86 -1.77 -2.71
CA ALA A 161 1.77 -2.73 -3.34
C ALA A 161 1.11 -3.52 -4.47
N CYS A 162 -0.19 -3.78 -4.36
CA CYS A 162 -0.99 -4.49 -5.37
C CYS A 162 -1.22 -3.72 -6.68
N GLN A 163 -0.76 -2.46 -6.80
CA GLN A 163 -0.86 -1.66 -8.02
C GLN A 163 0.40 -1.70 -8.90
N PHE A 164 1.38 -2.53 -8.56
CA PHE A 164 2.68 -2.53 -9.22
C PHE A 164 3.06 -3.93 -9.70
N LEU A 165 3.43 -4.02 -10.98
CA LEU A 165 4.25 -5.10 -11.50
C LEU A 165 5.71 -4.67 -11.35
N VAL A 166 6.52 -5.42 -10.61
CA VAL A 166 7.86 -5.01 -10.21
C VAL A 166 8.89 -6.07 -10.57
N ARG A 167 10.02 -5.67 -11.13
CA ARG A 167 11.14 -6.58 -11.40
C ARG A 167 11.62 -7.24 -10.11
N THR A 168 11.72 -8.56 -10.13
CA THR A 168 12.00 -9.40 -8.95
C THR A 168 13.28 -9.01 -8.24
N GLU A 169 14.32 -8.57 -8.99
CA GLU A 169 15.59 -8.13 -8.40
C GLU A 169 15.41 -6.94 -7.45
N ILE A 170 14.52 -6.00 -7.78
CA ILE A 170 14.22 -4.84 -6.93
C ILE A 170 13.47 -5.28 -5.68
N VAL A 171 12.45 -6.14 -5.84
CA VAL A 171 11.65 -6.63 -4.71
C VAL A 171 12.51 -7.42 -3.72
N LYS A 172 13.44 -8.25 -4.20
CA LYS A 172 14.36 -9.02 -3.35
C LYS A 172 15.35 -8.15 -2.58
N GLN A 173 15.66 -6.95 -3.06
CA GLN A 173 16.51 -5.99 -2.35
C GLN A 173 15.74 -5.12 -1.34
N GLU A 174 14.43 -4.98 -1.50
CA GLU A 174 13.57 -4.14 -0.65
C GLU A 174 12.41 -4.97 -0.10
N LEU A 175 12.67 -5.71 0.98
CA LEU A 175 11.64 -6.47 1.67
C LEU A 175 10.68 -5.56 2.45
N PHE A 176 9.46 -6.04 2.69
CA PHE A 176 8.51 -5.36 3.56
C PHE A 176 9.00 -5.36 5.01
N THR A 177 8.84 -4.24 5.70
CA THR A 177 9.17 -4.13 7.13
C THR A 177 8.13 -4.91 7.94
N PRO A 178 8.53 -5.93 8.74
CA PRO A 178 7.58 -6.71 9.51
C PRO A 178 6.94 -5.90 10.64
N ASN A 179 5.76 -6.36 11.09
CA ASN A 179 5.07 -5.85 12.28
C ASN A 179 4.76 -4.35 12.26
N ILE A 180 4.54 -3.74 11.10
CA ILE A 180 4.03 -2.37 10.98
C ILE A 180 2.69 -2.34 10.25
N TYR A 181 1.82 -1.41 10.65
CA TYR A 181 0.70 -0.97 9.82
C TYR A 181 1.22 -0.01 8.74
N PHE A 182 0.52 0.04 7.60
CA PHE A 182 0.89 0.91 6.47
C PHE A 182 2.23 0.51 5.83
N GLU A 183 2.49 -0.77 5.77
CA GLU A 183 3.68 -1.39 5.19
C GLU A 183 3.93 -0.97 3.75
N ASP A 184 2.86 -0.70 3.00
CA ASP A 184 2.92 -0.18 1.64
C ASP A 184 3.51 1.23 1.58
N THR A 185 3.19 2.08 2.57
CA THR A 185 3.75 3.44 2.67
C THR A 185 5.25 3.40 3.00
N ASP A 186 5.71 2.37 3.68
CA ASP A 186 7.13 2.11 3.92
C ASP A 186 7.81 1.52 2.67
N TRP A 187 7.22 0.50 2.08
CA TRP A 187 7.84 -0.29 1.01
C TRP A 187 7.87 0.42 -0.34
N THR A 188 6.77 1.00 -0.78
CA THR A 188 6.63 1.57 -2.13
C THR A 188 7.68 2.64 -2.46
N PRO A 189 7.96 3.65 -1.62
CA PRO A 189 8.99 4.64 -1.94
C PRO A 189 10.39 4.02 -1.99
N ARG A 190 10.72 3.04 -1.13
CA ARG A 190 12.01 2.37 -1.17
C ARG A 190 12.21 1.58 -2.45
N MET A 191 11.19 0.84 -2.87
CA MET A 191 11.16 0.10 -4.11
C MET A 191 11.33 1.03 -5.32
N LEU A 192 10.55 2.12 -5.38
CA LEU A 192 10.63 3.08 -6.49
C LEU A 192 11.98 3.78 -6.55
N LEU A 193 12.58 4.16 -5.42
CA LEU A 193 13.91 4.79 -5.42
C LEU A 193 15.02 3.91 -6.01
N ARG A 194 14.81 2.59 -6.12
CA ARG A 194 15.75 1.69 -6.80
C ARG A 194 15.49 1.56 -8.30
N ALA A 195 14.28 1.85 -8.72
CA ALA A 195 13.88 1.68 -10.10
C ALA A 195 14.40 2.81 -11.00
N LYS A 196 14.94 2.43 -12.15
CA LYS A 196 15.46 3.36 -13.17
C LYS A 196 14.49 3.57 -14.34
N ARG A 197 13.63 2.58 -14.58
CA ARG A 197 12.69 2.56 -15.70
C ARG A 197 11.29 2.26 -15.16
N VAL A 198 10.56 3.33 -14.89
CA VAL A 198 9.21 3.28 -14.30
C VAL A 198 8.21 3.91 -15.25
N ALA A 199 7.08 3.26 -15.44
CA ALA A 199 5.96 3.81 -16.21
C ALA A 199 4.61 3.49 -15.53
N SER A 200 3.54 4.10 -16.03
CA SER A 200 2.16 3.77 -15.69
C SER A 200 1.39 3.36 -16.94
N THR A 201 0.32 2.60 -16.73
CA THR A 201 -0.72 2.34 -17.74
C THR A 201 -2.08 2.67 -17.15
N ASP A 202 -3.01 3.15 -17.98
CA ASP A 202 -4.39 3.44 -17.58
C ASP A 202 -5.28 2.19 -17.52
N ALA A 203 -4.72 1.01 -17.81
CA ALA A 203 -5.42 -0.26 -17.71
C ALA A 203 -5.91 -0.49 -16.27
N ILE A 204 -7.21 -0.80 -16.13
CA ILE A 204 -7.79 -1.26 -14.87
C ILE A 204 -7.54 -2.76 -14.78
N VAL A 205 -6.66 -3.15 -13.85
CA VAL A 205 -6.22 -4.54 -13.68
C VAL A 205 -6.79 -5.15 -12.41
N TYR A 206 -6.95 -4.37 -11.38
CA TYR A 206 -7.21 -4.83 -10.02
C TYR A 206 -8.59 -4.40 -9.53
N ASN A 207 -9.33 -5.34 -8.91
CA ASN A 207 -10.61 -5.09 -8.26
C ASN A 207 -10.44 -5.15 -6.75
N TYR A 208 -10.46 -3.99 -6.11
CA TYR A 208 -10.43 -3.86 -4.66
C TYR A 208 -11.83 -4.09 -4.08
N LEU A 209 -12.01 -5.18 -3.33
CA LEU A 209 -13.31 -5.58 -2.79
C LEU A 209 -13.61 -4.88 -1.46
N TRP A 210 -14.65 -4.08 -1.43
CA TRP A 210 -15.20 -3.51 -0.20
C TRP A 210 -16.09 -4.52 0.52
N ARG A 211 -15.63 -5.03 1.64
CA ARG A 211 -16.32 -6.03 2.47
C ARG A 211 -16.31 -5.68 3.94
N GLU A 212 -17.27 -6.23 4.71
CA GLU A 212 -17.22 -6.18 6.17
C GLU A 212 -15.99 -6.95 6.71
N GLY A 213 -15.42 -6.47 7.81
CA GLY A 213 -14.25 -7.10 8.44
C GLY A 213 -12.90 -6.74 7.79
N SER A 214 -12.88 -5.91 6.75
CA SER A 214 -11.62 -5.36 6.21
C SER A 214 -10.80 -4.64 7.30
N ILE A 215 -9.49 -4.80 7.27
CA ILE A 215 -8.55 -4.14 8.20
C ILE A 215 -8.76 -2.63 8.20
N THR A 216 -9.08 -2.07 7.05
CA THR A 216 -9.29 -0.62 6.84
C THR A 216 -10.52 -0.10 7.58
N LEU A 217 -11.56 -0.92 7.81
CA LEU A 217 -12.83 -0.51 8.42
C LEU A 217 -12.90 -0.74 9.93
N SER A 218 -12.00 -1.51 10.54
CA SER A 218 -12.02 -1.87 11.96
C SER A 218 -11.30 -0.83 12.84
N GLN A 219 -11.97 0.31 13.16
CA GLN A 219 -11.34 1.46 13.83
C GLN A 219 -11.60 1.58 15.35
N LYS A 220 -12.30 0.65 16.01
CA LYS A 220 -12.78 0.85 17.39
C LYS A 220 -11.82 0.43 18.51
N ASP A 221 -10.78 -0.32 18.21
CA ASP A 221 -9.83 -0.84 19.19
C ASP A 221 -8.75 0.20 19.54
N VAL A 222 -8.66 0.60 20.80
CA VAL A 222 -7.71 1.62 21.30
C VAL A 222 -6.26 1.13 21.20
N GLU A 223 -5.99 -0.14 21.48
CA GLU A 223 -4.63 -0.70 21.35
C GLU A 223 -4.18 -0.75 19.89
N LYS A 224 -5.07 -1.13 18.98
CA LYS A 224 -4.82 -1.04 17.54
C LYS A 224 -4.51 0.40 17.11
N GLN A 225 -5.29 1.37 17.59
CA GLN A 225 -5.05 2.78 17.29
C GLN A 225 -3.70 3.27 17.89
N ARG A 226 -3.32 2.80 19.06
CA ARG A 226 -2.03 3.11 19.68
C ARG A 226 -0.87 2.58 18.83
N LYS A 227 -0.97 1.34 18.38
CA LYS A 227 -0.01 0.74 17.45
C LYS A 227 0.06 1.52 16.14
N GLN A 228 -1.07 1.90 15.55
CA GLN A 228 -1.10 2.73 14.35
C GLN A 228 -0.45 4.11 14.55
N LEU A 229 -0.64 4.73 15.72
CA LEU A 229 0.02 6.00 16.06
C LEU A 229 1.55 5.83 16.14
N PHE A 230 2.00 4.76 16.78
CA PHE A 230 3.42 4.42 16.87
C PHE A 230 4.03 4.20 15.48
N ASP A 231 3.37 3.42 14.63
CA ASP A 231 3.84 3.13 13.27
C ASP A 231 3.84 4.36 12.36
N LYS A 232 2.86 5.27 12.54
CA LYS A 232 2.89 6.57 11.83
C LYS A 232 4.08 7.43 12.25
N MET A 233 4.47 7.40 13.54
CA MET A 233 5.69 8.09 13.98
C MET A 233 6.95 7.47 13.39
N TYR A 234 7.01 6.14 13.32
CA TYR A 234 8.08 5.41 12.63
C TYR A 234 8.18 5.84 11.15
N LEU A 235 7.05 5.81 10.42
CA LEU A 235 6.98 6.22 9.01
C LEU A 235 7.39 7.69 8.82
N LEU A 236 6.95 8.58 9.72
CA LEU A 236 7.30 9.99 9.68
C LEU A 236 8.82 10.18 9.75
N HIS A 237 9.48 9.44 10.66
CA HIS A 237 10.94 9.45 10.78
C HIS A 237 11.60 8.91 9.50
N LYS A 238 11.14 7.77 8.99
CA LYS A 238 11.72 7.12 7.80
C LYS A 238 11.54 7.96 6.53
N LEU A 239 10.34 8.48 6.29
CA LEU A 239 10.10 9.35 5.13
C LEU A 239 10.94 10.62 5.17
N ASN A 240 11.15 11.20 6.35
CA ASN A 240 12.05 12.34 6.50
C ASN A 240 13.52 11.96 6.23
N GLU A 241 13.98 10.82 6.76
CA GLU A 241 15.34 10.29 6.52
C GLU A 241 15.58 10.06 5.02
N TRP A 242 14.64 9.39 4.32
CA TRP A 242 14.78 9.11 2.88
C TRP A 242 14.66 10.37 2.04
N GLY A 243 13.70 11.25 2.36
CA GLY A 243 13.52 12.53 1.67
C GLY A 243 14.75 13.44 1.75
N ASN A 244 15.42 13.48 2.91
CA ASN A 244 16.66 14.27 3.10
C ASN A 244 17.83 13.79 2.22
N LYS A 245 17.79 12.57 1.72
CA LYS A 245 18.79 12.02 0.80
C LYS A 245 18.49 12.35 -0.68
N GLN A 246 17.31 12.93 -0.97
CA GLN A 246 16.88 13.18 -2.35
C GLN A 246 17.11 14.64 -2.76
N LYS A 247 17.45 14.84 -4.04
CA LYS A 247 17.57 16.18 -4.64
C LYS A 247 16.23 16.90 -4.73
N ASN A 248 15.17 16.16 -5.02
CA ASN A 248 13.77 16.63 -5.01
C ASN A 248 13.00 15.78 -4.01
N ARG A 249 12.55 16.37 -2.91
CA ARG A 249 11.83 15.68 -1.84
C ARG A 249 10.34 16.03 -1.77
N GLN A 250 9.78 16.65 -2.80
CA GLN A 250 8.42 17.18 -2.81
C GLN A 250 7.36 16.13 -2.45
N TRP A 251 7.49 14.91 -2.97
CA TRP A 251 6.59 13.82 -2.63
C TRP A 251 6.71 13.44 -1.14
N PHE A 252 7.93 13.35 -0.62
CA PHE A 252 8.16 13.05 0.80
C PHE A 252 7.56 14.13 1.70
N ASP A 253 7.70 15.40 1.37
CA ASP A 253 7.09 16.49 2.13
C ASP A 253 5.57 16.44 2.12
N THR A 254 4.97 16.00 1.01
CA THR A 254 3.52 15.76 0.91
C THR A 254 3.09 14.63 1.84
N MET A 255 3.77 13.48 1.82
CA MET A 255 3.48 12.35 2.69
C MET A 255 3.67 12.69 4.17
N ILE A 256 4.76 13.37 4.50
CA ILE A 256 5.04 13.89 5.85
C ILE A 256 3.90 14.79 6.32
N SER A 257 3.43 15.70 5.47
CA SER A 257 2.32 16.61 5.81
C SER A 257 1.04 15.84 6.10
N GLY A 258 0.70 14.85 5.29
CA GLY A 258 -0.44 13.96 5.50
C GLY A 258 -0.34 13.20 6.82
N LEU A 259 0.82 12.64 7.15
CA LEU A 259 1.07 11.94 8.41
C LEU A 259 0.96 12.87 9.62
N VAL A 260 1.58 14.05 9.58
CA VAL A 260 1.49 15.04 10.69
C VAL A 260 0.05 15.45 10.94
N ILE A 261 -0.74 15.76 9.88
CA ILE A 261 -2.16 16.09 10.01
C ILE A 261 -2.93 14.94 10.66
N ASN A 262 -2.66 13.70 10.28
CA ASN A 262 -3.32 12.52 10.80
C ASN A 262 -2.94 12.27 12.27
N ILE A 263 -1.64 12.32 12.60
CA ILE A 263 -1.12 12.18 13.98
C ILE A 263 -1.74 13.24 14.91
N VAL A 264 -1.73 14.52 14.52
CA VAL A 264 -2.37 15.59 15.28
C VAL A 264 -3.88 15.31 15.48
N GLY A 265 -4.52 14.74 14.45
CA GLY A 265 -5.91 14.28 14.53
C GLY A 265 -6.10 13.17 15.57
N MET A 266 -5.26 12.15 15.60
CA MET A 266 -5.30 11.04 16.56
C MET A 266 -5.00 11.53 17.99
N LEU A 267 -3.99 12.37 18.16
CA LEU A 267 -3.64 12.98 19.46
C LEU A 267 -4.81 13.79 20.02
N SER A 268 -5.45 14.60 19.18
CA SER A 268 -6.60 15.42 19.63
C SER A 268 -7.83 14.59 19.98
N ALA A 269 -8.02 13.42 19.37
CA ALA A 269 -9.17 12.56 19.59
C ALA A 269 -8.98 11.61 20.78
N ASN A 270 -7.97 10.77 20.73
CA ASN A 270 -7.87 9.57 21.55
C ASN A 270 -6.63 9.54 22.46
N PHE A 271 -5.59 10.33 22.15
CA PHE A 271 -4.31 10.31 22.87
C PHE A 271 -3.88 11.68 23.40
N TYR A 272 -4.87 12.51 23.79
CA TYR A 272 -4.62 13.90 24.18
C TYR A 272 -3.68 14.05 25.39
N ALA A 273 -3.74 13.12 26.34
CA ALA A 273 -2.85 13.12 27.51
C ALA A 273 -1.37 12.98 27.12
N GLU A 274 -1.08 12.22 26.07
CA GLU A 274 0.25 11.89 25.59
C GLU A 274 0.79 12.90 24.56
N ARG A 275 -0.01 13.89 24.15
CA ARG A 275 0.30 14.80 23.04
C ARG A 275 1.66 15.49 23.14
N LYS A 276 2.07 15.88 24.35
CA LYS A 276 3.33 16.64 24.54
C LYS A 276 4.56 15.86 24.11
N ASP A 277 4.62 14.57 24.45
CA ASP A 277 5.71 13.68 24.07
C ASP A 277 5.79 13.50 22.54
N TYR A 278 4.65 13.18 21.89
CA TYR A 278 4.61 13.02 20.45
C TYR A 278 4.92 14.33 19.70
N ILE A 279 4.41 15.47 20.16
CA ILE A 279 4.68 16.77 19.54
C ILE A 279 6.15 17.14 19.68
N SER A 280 6.80 16.85 20.82
CA SER A 280 8.24 17.04 20.99
C SER A 280 9.02 16.23 19.95
N LYS A 281 8.71 14.94 19.80
CA LYS A 281 9.33 14.07 18.79
C LYS A 281 9.14 14.60 17.35
N ILE A 282 7.96 15.13 17.02
CA ILE A 282 7.70 15.74 15.70
C ILE A 282 8.59 16.98 15.49
N LYS A 283 8.74 17.85 16.51
CA LYS A 283 9.59 19.04 16.45
C LYS A 283 11.06 18.67 16.26
N ASP A 284 11.53 17.63 16.94
CA ASP A 284 12.91 17.14 16.86
C ASP A 284 13.30 16.65 15.45
N LEU A 285 12.30 16.23 14.63
CA LEU A 285 12.54 15.87 13.23
C LEU A 285 12.81 17.05 12.30
N ASN A 286 12.60 18.29 12.74
CA ASN A 286 12.77 19.51 11.93
C ASN A 286 11.98 19.50 10.61
N ILE A 287 10.77 18.94 10.63
CA ILE A 287 9.90 18.81 9.45
C ILE A 287 8.84 19.93 9.34
N LEU A 288 8.80 20.83 10.29
CA LEU A 288 7.93 22.00 10.26
C LEU A 288 8.66 23.20 9.62
N PRO A 289 7.97 24.01 8.81
CA PRO A 289 6.54 23.94 8.45
C PRO A 289 6.25 22.83 7.44
N ILE A 290 5.07 22.17 7.58
CA ILE A 290 4.56 21.22 6.60
C ILE A 290 3.94 21.92 5.38
N THR A 291 3.96 21.26 4.23
CA THR A 291 3.45 21.81 2.97
C THR A 291 1.92 21.68 2.82
N THR A 292 1.32 22.54 1.99
CA THR A 292 -0.05 22.37 1.48
C THR A 292 -0.10 21.72 0.10
N TYR A 293 1.05 21.46 -0.51
CA TYR A 293 1.14 20.84 -1.83
C TYR A 293 0.51 19.44 -1.79
N HIS A 294 -0.37 19.15 -2.73
CA HIS A 294 -1.16 17.90 -2.81
C HIS A 294 -1.91 17.50 -1.50
N VAL A 295 -2.12 18.45 -0.60
CA VAL A 295 -3.00 18.29 0.57
C VAL A 295 -4.40 18.76 0.21
N ALA A 296 -5.42 17.97 0.58
CA ALA A 296 -6.80 18.31 0.28
C ALA A 296 -7.17 19.73 0.77
N PRO A 297 -7.83 20.58 -0.03
CA PRO A 297 -8.14 21.98 0.32
C PRO A 297 -8.80 22.15 1.68
N ARG A 298 -9.68 21.21 2.07
CA ARG A 298 -10.33 21.18 3.39
C ARG A 298 -9.33 21.09 4.56
N ALA A 299 -8.13 20.59 4.34
CA ALA A 299 -7.09 20.48 5.35
C ALA A 299 -6.14 21.68 5.41
N HIS A 300 -6.17 22.62 4.43
CA HIS A 300 -5.26 23.77 4.39
C HIS A 300 -5.34 24.65 5.65
N LYS A 301 -6.54 24.83 6.23
CA LYS A 301 -6.69 25.54 7.49
C LYS A 301 -5.97 24.85 8.66
N LYS A 302 -6.01 23.51 8.69
CA LYS A 302 -5.26 22.70 9.68
C LYS A 302 -3.77 22.85 9.49
N VAL A 303 -3.28 22.78 8.25
CA VAL A 303 -1.86 22.99 7.92
C VAL A 303 -1.38 24.35 8.41
N LYS A 304 -2.10 25.43 8.11
CA LYS A 304 -1.77 26.77 8.60
C LYS A 304 -1.70 26.84 10.12
N LEU A 305 -2.63 26.21 10.80
CA LEU A 305 -2.68 26.19 12.27
C LEU A 305 -1.52 25.35 12.85
N ILE A 306 -1.21 24.19 12.26
CA ILE A 306 -0.07 23.34 12.66
C ILE A 306 1.25 24.11 12.47
N ASN A 307 1.42 24.78 11.35
CA ASN A 307 2.63 25.54 11.05
C ASN A 307 2.80 26.77 11.96
N TRP A 308 1.70 27.37 12.42
CA TRP A 308 1.76 28.43 13.42
C TRP A 308 2.09 27.87 14.81
N SER A 309 1.37 26.83 15.25
CA SER A 309 1.66 26.10 16.49
C SER A 309 0.99 24.74 16.50
N ILE A 310 1.77 23.68 16.42
CA ILE A 310 1.28 22.30 16.49
C ILE A 310 0.61 21.99 17.83
N ASP A 311 1.10 22.60 18.93
CA ASP A 311 0.49 22.46 20.27
C ASP A 311 -0.92 23.05 20.28
N LEU A 312 -1.06 24.30 19.80
CA LEU A 312 -2.35 24.98 19.76
C LEU A 312 -3.32 24.30 18.81
N ALA A 313 -2.83 23.82 17.66
CA ALA A 313 -3.63 23.04 16.72
C ALA A 313 -4.25 21.80 17.39
N THR A 314 -3.44 21.06 18.15
CA THR A 314 -3.90 19.84 18.85
C THR A 314 -4.92 20.19 19.94
N ILE A 315 -4.72 21.27 20.70
CA ILE A 315 -5.62 21.73 21.74
C ILE A 315 -6.96 22.16 21.15
N LEU A 316 -6.95 23.01 20.12
CA LEU A 316 -8.18 23.53 19.50
C LEU A 316 -9.00 22.40 18.86
N LEU A 317 -8.35 21.45 18.19
CA LEU A 317 -9.03 20.28 17.63
C LEU A 317 -9.63 19.38 18.72
N HIS A 318 -8.99 19.24 19.87
CA HIS A 318 -9.54 18.49 21.00
C HIS A 318 -10.79 19.16 21.58
N ILE A 319 -10.77 20.48 21.79
CA ILE A 319 -11.91 21.25 22.32
C ILE A 319 -13.10 21.20 21.36
N THR A 320 -12.86 21.36 20.07
CA THR A 320 -13.94 21.37 19.06
C THR A 320 -14.60 20.02 18.84
N ARG A 321 -13.93 18.90 19.18
CA ARG A 321 -14.50 17.55 19.12
C ARG A 321 -15.37 17.19 20.34
N LYS A 322 -15.19 17.88 21.47
CA LYS A 322 -15.98 17.67 22.69
C LYS A 322 -17.30 18.43 22.69
N ARG A 323 -17.49 19.34 21.73
CA ARG A 323 -18.75 20.07 21.47
C ARG A 323 -19.57 19.37 20.39
#